data_fbb2ea1bbdc3ba1d7086d738143f209f
#
_entry.id   fbb2ea1bbdc3ba1d7086d738143f209f
#
_cell.length_a   1.000
_cell.length_b   1.000
_cell.length_c   1.000
_cell.angle_alpha   90.00
_cell.angle_beta   90.00
_cell.angle_gamma   90.00
#
_symmetry.space_group_name_H-M   'P 1'
#
loop_
_entity.id
_entity.type
_entity.pdbx_description
1 polymer ?
#
loop_
_entity_poly.entity_id
_entity_poly.type
_entity_poly.pdbx_seq_one_letter_code
_entity_poly.pdbx_strand_id
1 'polypeptide(L)'
;YEAIRKNLGYRHEICMADDFSDDGTWKWMKEIAKKDSNVKIHRNNGPTRLGHTILYDTLVNMATNDIVMIYHADMYAMPGLDDEILKHIKPGVVVSGTRIEPPLHPKGPEKVIKDFGIEPEEFKEQELLNWFDKDYTWKQETTEGIFAPWAIYKEDFLKIGGHDPLYAPQSKEDSDIFNRFVLAGYKLVQTREGCVYHMTCRGSRFAEGAKRNPDGQVFMKNRETDEWLAQNERSTRNFIRKWGQMVEHDEYLKPIITPKYD
;
A
#
# COMPACT_ATOMS: atom_id res chain seq x y z
N TYR A 1 -5.81 12.18 0.20
CA TYR A 1 -7.05 12.55 0.91
C TYR A 1 -8.09 13.13 -0.03
N GLU A 2 -7.74 14.18 -0.80
CA GLU A 2 -8.65 14.85 -1.72
C GLU A 2 -9.18 13.91 -2.81
N ALA A 3 -8.32 13.05 -3.37
CA ALA A 3 -8.73 12.05 -4.34
C ALA A 3 -9.77 11.08 -3.78
N ILE A 4 -9.58 10.60 -2.56
CA ILE A 4 -10.55 9.73 -1.88
C ILE A 4 -11.89 10.46 -1.71
N ARG A 5 -11.88 11.72 -1.25
CA ARG A 5 -13.11 12.49 -1.06
C ARG A 5 -13.82 12.88 -2.35
N LYS A 6 -13.07 13.05 -3.44
CA LYS A 6 -13.57 13.47 -4.76
C LYS A 6 -14.11 12.30 -5.59
N ASN A 7 -13.38 11.19 -5.59
CA ASN A 7 -13.55 10.14 -6.58
C ASN A 7 -14.25 8.87 -6.08
N LEU A 8 -14.36 8.67 -4.76
CA LEU A 8 -15.02 7.50 -4.21
C LEU A 8 -16.50 7.76 -3.88
N GLY A 9 -17.31 6.71 -4.05
CA GLY A 9 -18.77 6.79 -3.91
C GLY A 9 -19.24 6.90 -2.45
N TYR A 10 -18.45 6.42 -1.50
CA TYR A 10 -18.78 6.39 -0.08
C TYR A 10 -17.96 7.38 0.73
N ARG A 11 -18.53 7.87 1.83
CA ARG A 11 -17.79 8.70 2.78
C ARG A 11 -16.99 7.82 3.74
N HIS A 12 -15.88 7.33 3.27
CA HIS A 12 -14.99 6.46 4.04
C HIS A 12 -14.43 7.13 5.30
N GLU A 13 -14.22 6.34 6.36
CA GLU A 13 -13.33 6.70 7.44
C GLU A 13 -11.89 6.66 6.92
N ILE A 14 -11.13 7.73 7.13
CA ILE A 14 -9.71 7.79 6.74
C ILE A 14 -8.86 7.86 8.00
N CYS A 15 -8.06 6.83 8.23
CA CYS A 15 -7.08 6.79 9.30
C CYS A 15 -5.70 7.13 8.73
N MET A 16 -5.04 8.16 9.25
CA MET A 16 -3.73 8.62 8.81
C MET A 16 -2.72 8.60 9.94
N ALA A 17 -1.47 8.23 9.65
CA ALA A 17 -0.37 8.28 10.60
C ALA A 17 0.76 9.18 10.08
N ASP A 18 1.30 9.99 10.99
CA ASP A 18 2.53 10.75 10.81
C ASP A 18 3.67 10.08 11.59
N ASP A 19 4.69 9.62 10.89
CA ASP A 19 5.84 8.92 11.45
C ASP A 19 7.00 9.88 11.74
N PHE A 20 6.74 10.87 12.63
CA PHE A 20 7.72 11.84 13.05
C PHE A 20 8.23 12.78 11.92
N SER A 21 7.32 13.25 11.05
CA SER A 21 7.64 14.22 10.01
C SER A 21 7.93 15.63 10.59
N ASP A 22 8.79 16.38 9.90
CA ASP A 22 9.16 17.75 10.26
C ASP A 22 8.85 18.80 9.17
N ASP A 23 8.11 18.38 8.12
CA ASP A 23 7.75 19.16 6.93
C ASP A 23 6.37 19.86 7.00
N GLY A 24 5.70 19.78 8.15
CA GLY A 24 4.35 20.32 8.31
C GLY A 24 3.22 19.31 8.13
N THR A 25 3.50 18.07 7.76
CA THR A 25 2.50 16.99 7.59
C THR A 25 1.56 16.88 8.78
N TRP A 26 2.11 16.82 10.01
CA TRP A 26 1.27 16.73 11.22
C TRP A 26 0.34 17.92 11.42
N LYS A 27 0.80 19.14 11.10
CA LYS A 27 -0.05 20.35 11.18
C LYS A 27 -1.21 20.24 10.20
N TRP A 28 -0.93 19.85 8.96
CA TRP A 28 -1.94 19.65 7.94
C TRP A 28 -2.95 18.56 8.34
N MET A 29 -2.50 17.40 8.84
CA MET A 29 -3.39 16.33 9.30
C MET A 29 -4.34 16.80 10.40
N LYS A 30 -3.87 17.59 11.35
CA LYS A 30 -4.72 18.19 12.40
C LYS A 30 -5.78 19.15 11.85
N GLU A 31 -5.45 19.90 10.82
CA GLU A 31 -6.40 20.80 10.16
C GLU A 31 -7.48 20.04 9.40
N ILE A 32 -7.12 18.97 8.72
CA ILE A 32 -8.07 18.08 8.06
C ILE A 32 -8.99 17.41 9.08
N ALA A 33 -8.45 16.81 10.13
CA ALA A 33 -9.24 16.12 11.15
C ALA A 33 -10.23 17.05 11.90
N LYS A 34 -9.95 18.36 11.97
CA LYS A 34 -10.89 19.36 12.50
C LYS A 34 -12.08 19.62 11.55
N LYS A 35 -11.84 19.51 10.24
CA LYS A 35 -12.85 19.82 9.21
C LYS A 35 -13.66 18.59 8.78
N ASP A 36 -13.07 17.42 8.92
CA ASP A 36 -13.68 16.16 8.51
C ASP A 36 -13.74 15.18 9.69
N SER A 37 -14.92 14.99 10.24
CA SER A 37 -15.18 14.11 11.39
C SER A 37 -14.93 12.63 11.09
N ASN A 38 -14.83 12.24 9.81
CA ASN A 38 -14.50 10.88 9.38
C ASN A 38 -12.99 10.68 9.19
N VAL A 39 -12.18 11.61 9.66
CA VAL A 39 -10.72 11.50 9.64
C VAL A 39 -10.21 11.28 11.05
N LYS A 40 -9.42 10.23 11.22
CA LYS A 40 -8.67 9.92 12.44
C LYS A 40 -7.19 10.04 12.17
N ILE A 41 -6.45 10.57 13.12
CA ILE A 41 -5.02 10.81 12.98
C ILE A 41 -4.24 10.22 14.14
N HIS A 42 -3.08 9.67 13.84
CA HIS A 42 -2.10 9.19 14.80
C HIS A 42 -0.75 9.86 14.56
N ARG A 43 0.05 10.06 15.59
CA ARG A 43 1.42 10.54 15.47
C ARG A 43 2.38 9.67 16.28
N ASN A 44 3.42 9.24 15.63
CA ASN A 44 4.63 8.82 16.31
C ASN A 44 5.40 10.06 16.77
N ASN A 45 5.62 10.20 18.07
CA ASN A 45 6.32 11.36 18.63
C ASN A 45 7.86 11.25 18.55
N GLY A 46 8.38 10.17 17.95
CA GLY A 46 9.81 9.97 17.75
C GLY A 46 10.61 9.75 19.04
N PRO A 47 11.93 9.88 19.00
CA PRO A 47 12.74 10.28 17.84
C PRO A 47 12.92 9.17 16.77
N THR A 48 12.60 7.91 17.11
CA THR A 48 12.72 6.79 16.19
C THR A 48 11.45 6.65 15.35
N ARG A 49 11.60 6.50 14.04
CA ARG A 49 10.50 6.13 13.17
C ARG A 49 10.10 4.68 13.37
N LEU A 50 8.80 4.42 13.31
CA LEU A 50 8.22 3.08 13.45
C LEU A 50 8.10 2.34 12.11
N GLY A 51 7.98 3.12 11.03
CA GLY A 51 7.76 2.60 9.70
C GLY A 51 6.31 2.13 9.44
N HIS A 52 6.01 1.90 8.19
CA HIS A 52 4.65 1.56 7.78
C HIS A 52 4.20 0.19 8.29
N THR A 53 5.10 -0.77 8.46
CA THR A 53 4.78 -2.09 9.05
C THR A 53 4.02 -1.98 10.38
N ILE A 54 4.49 -1.11 11.29
CA ILE A 54 3.84 -0.89 12.60
C ILE A 54 2.65 0.04 12.48
N LEU A 55 2.76 1.07 11.63
CA LEU A 55 1.73 2.10 11.55
C LEU A 55 0.46 1.61 10.85
N TYR A 56 0.54 0.70 9.87
CA TYR A 56 -0.65 0.07 9.30
C TYR A 56 -1.49 -0.64 10.37
N ASP A 57 -0.85 -1.43 11.23
CA ASP A 57 -1.55 -2.13 12.30
C ASP A 57 -2.15 -1.16 13.33
N THR A 58 -1.43 -0.09 13.65
CA THR A 58 -1.93 0.99 14.50
C THR A 58 -3.20 1.60 13.90
N LEU A 59 -3.20 1.90 12.60
CA LEU A 59 -4.33 2.49 11.90
C LEU A 59 -5.50 1.52 11.75
N VAL A 60 -5.25 0.25 11.49
CA VAL A 60 -6.31 -0.78 11.46
C VAL A 60 -6.98 -0.90 12.83
N ASN A 61 -6.20 -0.87 13.92
CA ASN A 61 -6.78 -0.89 15.27
C ASN A 61 -7.64 0.34 15.56
N MET A 62 -7.27 1.53 15.05
CA MET A 62 -8.03 2.78 15.19
C MET A 62 -9.30 2.81 14.34
N ALA A 63 -9.33 2.12 13.23
CA ALA A 63 -10.48 2.06 12.33
C ALA A 63 -11.71 1.48 13.06
N THR A 64 -12.90 2.00 12.75
CA THR A 64 -14.15 1.57 13.40
C THR A 64 -15.07 0.76 12.49
N ASN A 65 -14.78 0.75 11.20
CA ASN A 65 -15.57 0.00 10.22
C ASN A 65 -15.10 -1.45 10.08
N ASP A 66 -15.97 -2.31 9.58
CA ASP A 66 -15.72 -3.74 9.43
C ASP A 66 -14.75 -4.08 8.30
N ILE A 67 -14.64 -3.22 7.29
CA ILE A 67 -13.72 -3.37 6.17
C ILE A 67 -12.63 -2.32 6.30
N VAL A 68 -11.39 -2.76 6.15
CA VAL A 68 -10.21 -1.89 6.14
C VAL A 68 -9.44 -2.05 4.84
N MET A 69 -8.87 -0.96 4.35
CA MET A 69 -8.00 -0.95 3.18
C MET A 69 -6.62 -0.42 3.56
N ILE A 70 -5.59 -1.19 3.28
CA ILE A 70 -4.20 -0.74 3.36
C ILE A 70 -3.92 0.10 2.11
N TYR A 71 -3.55 1.37 2.35
CA TYR A 71 -3.48 2.38 1.32
C TYR A 71 -2.26 3.28 1.53
N HIS A 72 -1.48 3.52 0.48
CA HIS A 72 -0.29 4.37 0.57
C HIS A 72 -0.63 5.85 0.36
N ALA A 73 0.11 6.73 1.03
CA ALA A 73 -0.12 8.17 0.96
C ALA A 73 0.18 8.80 -0.42
N ASP A 74 0.92 8.09 -1.26
CA ASP A 74 1.29 8.50 -2.63
C ASP A 74 0.42 7.85 -3.72
N MET A 75 -0.76 7.36 -3.33
CA MET A 75 -1.78 6.84 -4.25
C MET A 75 -2.92 7.83 -4.44
N TYR A 76 -3.29 8.05 -5.69
CA TYR A 76 -4.48 8.80 -6.09
C TYR A 76 -5.60 7.81 -6.40
N ALA A 77 -6.70 7.84 -5.65
CA ALA A 77 -7.86 6.97 -5.87
C ALA A 77 -8.55 7.29 -7.19
N MET A 78 -8.70 6.29 -8.06
CA MET A 78 -9.48 6.43 -9.28
C MET A 78 -10.98 6.32 -8.97
N PRO A 79 -11.86 6.95 -9.79
CA PRO A 79 -13.30 6.79 -9.65
C PRO A 79 -13.72 5.32 -9.67
N GLY A 80 -14.61 4.91 -8.74
CA GLY A 80 -15.16 3.57 -8.67
C GLY A 80 -14.27 2.52 -7.98
N LEU A 81 -13.10 2.88 -7.46
CA LEU A 81 -12.24 1.94 -6.74
C LEU A 81 -12.98 1.24 -5.60
N ASP A 82 -13.73 1.97 -4.80
CA ASP A 82 -14.45 1.43 -3.65
C ASP A 82 -15.61 0.50 -4.07
N ASP A 83 -16.36 0.85 -5.10
CA ASP A 83 -17.41 -0.01 -5.65
C ASP A 83 -16.84 -1.35 -6.12
N GLU A 84 -15.71 -1.33 -6.82
CA GLU A 84 -15.05 -2.54 -7.31
C GLU A 84 -14.46 -3.39 -6.17
N ILE A 85 -13.91 -2.78 -5.14
CA ILE A 85 -13.48 -3.52 -3.94
C ILE A 85 -14.69 -4.16 -3.25
N LEU A 86 -15.78 -3.40 -3.05
CA LEU A 86 -16.98 -3.88 -2.38
C LEU A 86 -17.71 -4.99 -3.15
N LYS A 87 -17.61 -5.00 -4.47
CA LYS A 87 -18.17 -6.06 -5.33
C LYS A 87 -17.58 -7.45 -5.04
N HIS A 88 -16.31 -7.50 -4.65
CA HIS A 88 -15.58 -8.76 -4.48
C HIS A 88 -15.31 -9.13 -3.02
N ILE A 89 -15.38 -8.18 -2.08
CA ILE A 89 -14.99 -8.41 -0.69
C ILE A 89 -16.05 -9.21 0.07
N LYS A 90 -15.59 -10.19 0.84
CA LYS A 90 -16.38 -10.96 1.80
C LYS A 90 -15.45 -11.61 2.83
N PRO A 91 -15.96 -12.11 3.96
CA PRO A 91 -15.13 -12.84 4.93
C PRO A 91 -14.28 -13.94 4.26
N GLY A 92 -13.01 -14.00 4.60
CA GLY A 92 -12.06 -14.94 4.00
C GLY A 92 -11.53 -14.56 2.61
N VAL A 93 -11.82 -13.34 2.13
CA VAL A 93 -11.32 -12.82 0.84
C VAL A 93 -10.51 -11.55 1.08
N VAL A 94 -9.33 -11.46 0.46
CA VAL A 94 -8.54 -10.24 0.37
C VAL A 94 -8.65 -9.71 -1.05
N VAL A 95 -9.02 -8.44 -1.19
CA VAL A 95 -9.24 -7.82 -2.51
C VAL A 95 -8.25 -6.69 -2.70
N SER A 96 -7.47 -6.74 -3.77
CA SER A 96 -6.55 -5.67 -4.16
C SER A 96 -7.00 -4.93 -5.41
N GLY A 97 -6.67 -3.65 -5.47
CA GLY A 97 -6.81 -2.83 -6.66
C GLY A 97 -5.64 -3.00 -7.63
N THR A 98 -5.80 -2.45 -8.83
CA THR A 98 -4.73 -2.38 -9.84
C THR A 98 -4.06 -1.00 -9.78
N ARG A 99 -2.76 -0.98 -9.86
CA ARG A 99 -2.00 0.27 -9.92
C ARG A 99 -1.79 0.74 -11.34
N ILE A 100 -1.91 2.04 -11.56
CA ILE A 100 -1.43 2.75 -12.74
C ILE A 100 -0.18 3.48 -12.29
N GLU A 101 0.97 3.22 -12.89
CA GLU A 101 2.27 3.74 -12.44
C GLU A 101 3.09 4.34 -13.59
N PRO A 102 3.85 5.40 -13.34
CA PRO A 102 4.89 5.83 -14.25
C PRO A 102 5.96 4.74 -14.42
N PRO A 103 6.78 4.77 -15.50
CA PRO A 103 7.73 3.70 -15.82
C PRO A 103 8.99 3.73 -14.94
N LEU A 104 8.82 3.81 -13.61
CA LEU A 104 9.91 3.86 -12.64
C LEU A 104 10.35 2.49 -12.16
N HIS A 105 9.44 1.51 -12.20
CA HIS A 105 9.69 0.13 -11.81
C HIS A 105 9.36 -0.83 -12.96
N PRO A 106 9.89 -2.05 -12.94
CA PRO A 106 9.57 -3.08 -13.93
C PRO A 106 8.07 -3.34 -14.05
N LYS A 107 7.64 -3.78 -15.22
CA LYS A 107 6.25 -4.24 -15.44
C LYS A 107 5.94 -5.43 -14.52
N GLY A 108 4.72 -5.47 -14.04
CA GLY A 108 4.19 -6.57 -13.23
C GLY A 108 2.69 -6.72 -13.45
N PRO A 109 2.11 -7.86 -13.04
CA PRO A 109 0.69 -8.12 -13.22
C PRO A 109 -0.20 -7.23 -12.33
N GLU A 110 0.37 -6.61 -11.29
CA GLU A 110 -0.32 -5.74 -10.35
C GLU A 110 -0.54 -4.33 -10.88
N LYS A 111 -0.02 -4.02 -12.06
CA LYS A 111 -0.02 -2.64 -12.55
C LYS A 111 -0.12 -2.49 -14.07
N VAL A 112 -0.51 -1.30 -14.46
CA VAL A 112 -0.42 -0.78 -15.82
C VAL A 112 0.60 0.35 -15.85
N ILE A 113 1.56 0.31 -16.76
CA ILE A 113 2.57 1.36 -16.89
C ILE A 113 2.02 2.47 -17.79
N LYS A 114 1.74 3.62 -17.19
CA LYS A 114 1.32 4.84 -17.86
C LYS A 114 1.73 6.06 -17.04
N ASP A 115 2.34 7.03 -17.68
CA ASP A 115 2.90 8.21 -17.03
C ASP A 115 1.94 9.41 -17.09
N PHE A 116 1.54 9.90 -15.92
CA PHE A 116 0.76 11.13 -15.74
C PHE A 116 1.43 12.08 -14.74
N GLY A 117 2.74 11.95 -14.57
CA GLY A 117 3.55 12.74 -13.63
C GLY A 117 3.92 11.98 -12.37
N ILE A 118 5.08 12.30 -11.82
CA ILE A 118 5.63 11.70 -10.60
C ILE A 118 5.66 12.68 -9.42
N GLU A 119 5.59 13.97 -9.72
CA GLU A 119 5.53 15.05 -8.73
C GLU A 119 4.13 15.67 -8.72
N PRO A 120 3.65 16.21 -7.59
CA PRO A 120 2.33 16.84 -7.53
C PRO A 120 2.15 17.98 -8.54
N GLU A 121 3.23 18.73 -8.80
CA GLU A 121 3.25 19.85 -9.73
C GLU A 121 3.19 19.42 -11.20
N GLU A 122 3.58 18.17 -11.48
CA GLU A 122 3.59 17.57 -12.81
C GLU A 122 2.36 16.69 -13.05
N PHE A 123 1.54 16.47 -12.02
CA PHE A 123 0.43 15.51 -12.07
C PHE A 123 -0.68 15.97 -13.01
N LYS A 124 -0.88 15.19 -14.06
CA LYS A 124 -1.85 15.43 -15.12
C LYS A 124 -3.19 14.77 -14.82
N GLU A 125 -3.84 15.21 -13.75
CA GLU A 125 -5.09 14.61 -13.24
C GLU A 125 -6.14 14.44 -14.35
N GLN A 126 -6.41 15.50 -15.13
CA GLN A 126 -7.45 15.46 -16.17
C GLN A 126 -7.11 14.52 -17.32
N GLU A 127 -5.84 14.43 -17.71
CA GLU A 127 -5.39 13.48 -18.73
C GLU A 127 -5.55 12.03 -18.23
N LEU A 128 -5.19 11.76 -16.97
CA LEU A 128 -5.37 10.47 -16.32
C LEU A 128 -6.86 10.05 -16.30
N LEU A 129 -7.74 10.93 -15.83
CA LEU A 129 -9.17 10.64 -15.76
C LEU A 129 -9.79 10.40 -17.15
N ASN A 130 -9.42 11.21 -18.14
CA ASN A 130 -9.89 11.04 -19.52
C ASN A 130 -9.40 9.73 -20.14
N TRP A 131 -8.14 9.38 -19.92
CA TRP A 131 -7.59 8.12 -20.39
C TRP A 131 -8.24 6.92 -19.68
N PHE A 132 -8.46 7.01 -18.38
CA PHE A 132 -9.11 5.95 -17.61
C PHE A 132 -10.53 5.68 -18.11
N ASP A 133 -11.29 6.73 -18.37
CA ASP A 133 -12.67 6.62 -18.86
C ASP A 133 -12.77 6.06 -20.29
N LYS A 134 -11.84 6.43 -21.18
CA LYS A 134 -11.96 6.16 -22.62
C LYS A 134 -11.11 5.00 -23.12
N ASP A 135 -9.91 4.86 -22.58
CA ASP A 135 -8.86 4.01 -23.17
C ASP A 135 -8.41 2.88 -22.23
N TYR A 136 -8.71 2.99 -20.93
CA TYR A 136 -8.37 1.93 -19.98
C TYR A 136 -9.27 0.72 -20.21
N THR A 137 -8.66 -0.38 -20.62
CA THR A 137 -9.39 -1.64 -20.85
C THR A 137 -8.59 -2.82 -20.29
N TRP A 138 -9.29 -3.84 -19.83
CA TRP A 138 -8.69 -5.06 -19.35
C TRP A 138 -9.45 -6.28 -19.86
N LYS A 139 -8.70 -7.38 -20.14
CA LYS A 139 -9.33 -8.60 -20.69
C LYS A 139 -10.02 -9.47 -19.64
N GLN A 140 -9.60 -9.36 -18.40
CA GLN A 140 -10.13 -10.14 -17.27
C GLN A 140 -10.57 -9.17 -16.19
N GLU A 141 -11.74 -9.38 -15.64
CA GLU A 141 -12.28 -8.57 -14.55
C GLU A 141 -11.44 -8.71 -13.28
N THR A 142 -11.01 -9.95 -12.98
CA THR A 142 -10.20 -10.27 -11.81
C THR A 142 -9.08 -11.25 -12.10
N THR A 143 -8.02 -11.20 -11.26
CA THR A 143 -6.96 -12.21 -11.20
C THR A 143 -6.75 -12.64 -9.74
N GLU A 144 -5.99 -13.70 -9.50
CA GLU A 144 -5.71 -14.21 -8.14
C GLU A 144 -4.48 -13.54 -7.46
N GLY A 145 -4.05 -12.38 -7.93
CA GLY A 145 -2.93 -11.64 -7.37
C GLY A 145 -3.29 -10.83 -6.14
N ILE A 146 -2.27 -10.35 -5.44
CA ILE A 146 -2.41 -9.40 -4.35
C ILE A 146 -1.24 -8.42 -4.33
N PHE A 147 -1.57 -7.14 -4.24
CA PHE A 147 -0.62 -6.07 -3.96
C PHE A 147 -1.36 -4.83 -3.42
N ALA A 148 -0.64 -3.91 -2.75
CA ALA A 148 -1.28 -2.67 -2.28
C ALA A 148 -1.79 -1.80 -3.46
N PRO A 149 -2.96 -1.15 -3.36
CA PRO A 149 -3.84 -1.15 -2.20
C PRO A 149 -4.64 -2.46 -2.11
N TRP A 150 -4.89 -2.92 -0.89
CA TRP A 150 -5.71 -4.11 -0.67
C TRP A 150 -6.63 -3.95 0.55
N ALA A 151 -7.79 -4.57 0.48
CA ALA A 151 -8.83 -4.52 1.49
C ALA A 151 -9.17 -5.90 2.03
N ILE A 152 -9.59 -5.93 3.29
CA ILE A 152 -9.96 -7.14 4.02
C ILE A 152 -10.99 -6.78 5.10
N TYR A 153 -11.76 -7.75 5.58
CA TYR A 153 -12.48 -7.57 6.83
C TYR A 153 -11.51 -7.37 7.99
N LYS A 154 -11.75 -6.36 8.81
CA LYS A 154 -10.90 -6.04 9.99
C LYS A 154 -10.73 -7.23 10.92
N GLU A 155 -11.81 -7.98 11.15
CA GLU A 155 -11.75 -9.21 11.98
C GLU A 155 -10.77 -10.23 11.39
N ASP A 156 -10.78 -10.44 10.08
CA ASP A 156 -9.86 -11.34 9.38
C ASP A 156 -8.41 -10.85 9.48
N PHE A 157 -8.18 -9.52 9.34
CA PHE A 157 -6.85 -8.94 9.54
C PHE A 157 -6.33 -9.17 10.97
N LEU A 158 -7.17 -8.96 11.98
CA LEU A 158 -6.81 -9.18 13.39
C LEU A 158 -6.59 -10.67 13.68
N LYS A 159 -7.40 -11.56 13.10
CA LYS A 159 -7.27 -13.01 13.24
C LYS A 159 -5.96 -13.54 12.67
N ILE A 160 -5.48 -13.00 11.57
CA ILE A 160 -4.17 -13.36 10.99
C ILE A 160 -2.99 -12.75 11.77
N GLY A 161 -3.26 -11.84 12.71
CA GLY A 161 -2.27 -11.21 13.58
C GLY A 161 -1.61 -9.95 13.01
N GLY A 162 -2.20 -9.33 11.96
CA GLY A 162 -1.65 -8.13 11.34
C GLY A 162 -0.29 -8.35 10.66
N HIS A 163 0.47 -7.28 10.46
CA HIS A 163 1.84 -7.37 9.95
C HIS A 163 2.81 -7.86 11.04
N ASP A 164 3.85 -8.57 10.64
CA ASP A 164 4.87 -9.03 11.59
C ASP A 164 5.91 -7.91 11.84
N PRO A 165 6.03 -7.43 13.10
CA PRO A 165 6.98 -6.38 13.45
C PRO A 165 8.46 -6.76 13.19
N LEU A 166 8.73 -8.02 12.93
CA LEU A 166 10.06 -8.50 12.50
C LEU A 166 10.58 -7.75 11.27
N TYR A 167 9.68 -7.24 10.44
CA TYR A 167 9.99 -6.53 9.20
C TYR A 167 9.97 -5.00 9.35
N ALA A 168 9.75 -4.50 10.54
CA ALA A 168 9.83 -3.05 10.77
C ALA A 168 11.24 -2.51 10.51
N PRO A 169 11.35 -1.29 9.96
CA PRO A 169 10.27 -0.38 9.62
C PRO A 169 9.55 -0.69 8.31
N GLN A 170 10.16 -1.47 7.41
CA GLN A 170 9.65 -1.78 6.07
C GLN A 170 10.40 -2.94 5.40
N SER A 171 9.85 -3.39 4.27
CA SER A 171 10.37 -4.43 3.38
C SER A 171 10.09 -5.86 3.84
N LYS A 172 9.43 -6.64 2.97
CA LYS A 172 8.98 -8.03 3.14
C LYS A 172 7.77 -8.23 4.09
N GLU A 173 7.26 -7.18 4.73
CA GLU A 173 6.03 -7.25 5.53
C GLU A 173 4.82 -7.68 4.69
N ASP A 174 4.69 -7.12 3.48
CA ASP A 174 3.63 -7.50 2.53
C ASP A 174 3.76 -8.97 2.12
N SER A 175 4.97 -9.39 1.72
CA SER A 175 5.22 -10.79 1.32
C SER A 175 4.91 -11.77 2.44
N ASP A 176 5.23 -11.39 3.69
CA ASP A 176 4.95 -12.20 4.86
C ASP A 176 3.44 -12.35 5.13
N ILE A 177 2.71 -11.22 5.15
CA ILE A 177 1.27 -11.28 5.43
C ILE A 177 0.52 -11.99 4.29
N PHE A 178 0.94 -11.82 3.04
CA PHE A 178 0.34 -12.49 1.89
C PHE A 178 0.57 -14.01 1.94
N ASN A 179 1.76 -14.46 2.34
CA ASN A 179 2.03 -15.88 2.61
C ASN A 179 1.08 -16.42 3.69
N ARG A 180 0.88 -15.67 4.77
CA ARG A 180 -0.02 -16.08 5.87
C ARG A 180 -1.48 -16.14 5.43
N PHE A 181 -1.93 -15.24 4.57
CA PHE A 181 -3.26 -15.33 3.96
C PHE A 181 -3.43 -16.62 3.18
N VAL A 182 -2.47 -16.95 2.31
CA VAL A 182 -2.52 -18.19 1.51
C VAL A 182 -2.57 -19.43 2.40
N LEU A 183 -1.68 -19.51 3.42
CA LEU A 183 -1.67 -20.64 4.37
C LEU A 183 -2.96 -20.76 5.18
N ALA A 184 -3.58 -19.66 5.52
CA ALA A 184 -4.85 -19.62 6.25
C ALA A 184 -6.07 -19.88 5.35
N GLY A 185 -5.86 -20.11 4.03
CA GLY A 185 -6.92 -20.43 3.08
C GLY A 185 -7.73 -19.23 2.58
N TYR A 186 -7.22 -18.01 2.75
CA TYR A 186 -7.87 -16.82 2.21
C TYR A 186 -7.82 -16.83 0.68
N LYS A 187 -8.92 -16.41 0.06
CA LYS A 187 -8.96 -16.19 -1.38
C LYS A 187 -8.36 -14.80 -1.68
N LEU A 188 -7.45 -14.76 -2.65
CA LEU A 188 -6.86 -13.51 -3.16
C LEU A 188 -7.59 -13.12 -4.45
N VAL A 189 -7.98 -11.86 -4.55
CA VAL A 189 -8.64 -11.29 -5.73
C VAL A 189 -8.03 -9.95 -6.03
N GLN A 190 -7.50 -9.77 -7.21
CA GLN A 190 -7.13 -8.45 -7.72
C GLN A 190 -8.19 -8.00 -8.72
N THR A 191 -8.92 -6.92 -8.42
CA THR A 191 -9.82 -6.30 -9.41
C THR A 191 -9.02 -5.45 -10.40
N ARG A 192 -9.39 -5.55 -11.68
CA ARG A 192 -8.76 -4.79 -12.75
C ARG A 192 -9.45 -3.47 -13.02
N GLU A 193 -10.68 -3.32 -12.57
CA GLU A 193 -11.48 -2.11 -12.73
C GLU A 193 -11.32 -1.13 -11.57
N GLY A 194 -11.04 -1.63 -10.36
CA GLY A 194 -10.70 -0.80 -9.20
C GLY A 194 -9.24 -0.37 -9.22
N CYS A 195 -8.97 0.89 -9.52
CA CYS A 195 -7.60 1.37 -9.76
C CYS A 195 -7.16 2.51 -8.83
N VAL A 196 -5.85 2.63 -8.70
CA VAL A 196 -5.18 3.82 -8.15
C VAL A 196 -4.08 4.28 -9.11
N TYR A 197 -3.82 5.59 -9.17
CA TYR A 197 -2.57 6.08 -9.74
C TYR A 197 -1.54 6.20 -8.62
N HIS A 198 -0.44 5.47 -8.74
CA HIS A 198 0.60 5.39 -7.73
C HIS A 198 1.83 6.17 -8.18
N MET A 199 2.10 7.29 -7.51
CA MET A 199 3.22 8.19 -7.85
C MET A 199 4.59 7.62 -7.49
N THR A 200 4.63 6.51 -6.80
CA THR A 200 5.77 5.70 -6.37
C THR A 200 6.82 6.41 -5.51
N CYS A 201 7.25 5.76 -4.43
CA CYS A 201 8.36 6.19 -3.56
C CYS A 201 8.27 7.62 -2.99
N ARG A 202 7.10 8.25 -2.99
CA ARG A 202 6.95 9.65 -2.51
C ARG A 202 7.24 9.79 -1.03
N GLY A 203 6.72 8.88 -0.22
CA GLY A 203 6.94 8.91 1.22
C GLY A 203 8.39 8.69 1.66
N SER A 204 9.22 8.16 0.78
CA SER A 204 10.65 7.91 1.02
C SER A 204 11.57 8.96 0.43
N ARG A 205 11.04 9.91 -0.37
CA ARG A 205 11.83 10.96 -1.00
C ARG A 205 11.91 12.21 -0.14
N PHE A 206 13.06 12.88 -0.23
CA PHE A 206 13.29 14.14 0.42
C PHE A 206 13.78 15.17 -0.59
N ALA A 207 13.34 16.40 -0.44
CA ALA A 207 13.94 17.52 -1.12
C ALA A 207 15.42 17.64 -0.72
N GLU A 208 16.24 18.19 -1.61
CA GLU A 208 17.64 18.46 -1.32
C GLU A 208 17.75 19.32 -0.05
N GLY A 209 18.58 18.92 0.90
CA GLY A 209 18.75 19.61 2.19
C GLY A 209 17.76 19.25 3.29
N ALA A 210 16.73 18.43 3.03
CA ALA A 210 15.83 17.93 4.06
C ALA A 210 16.50 16.86 4.94
N LYS A 211 15.99 16.69 6.17
CA LYS A 211 16.47 15.62 7.04
C LYS A 211 16.19 14.25 6.41
N ARG A 212 17.20 13.41 6.42
CA ARG A 212 17.07 12.04 5.89
C ARG A 212 16.11 11.21 6.72
N ASN A 213 15.34 10.36 6.04
CA ASN A 213 14.65 9.28 6.68
C ASN A 213 15.67 8.31 7.32
N PRO A 214 15.62 8.03 8.62
CA PRO A 214 16.55 7.09 9.26
C PRO A 214 16.45 5.67 8.70
N ASP A 215 15.34 5.33 8.03
CA ASP A 215 15.13 4.03 7.37
C ASP A 215 15.77 3.98 5.97
N GLY A 216 16.40 5.06 5.54
CA GLY A 216 16.91 5.22 4.19
C GLY A 216 15.85 5.67 3.19
N GLN A 217 16.27 5.96 1.98
CA GLN A 217 15.40 6.33 0.88
C GLN A 217 15.26 5.17 -0.10
N VAL A 218 14.02 4.83 -0.44
CA VAL A 218 13.72 4.00 -1.59
C VAL A 218 13.68 4.89 -2.81
N PHE A 219 14.61 4.69 -3.71
CA PHE A 219 14.60 5.37 -4.97
C PHE A 219 14.28 4.45 -6.12
N MET A 220 13.95 5.11 -7.19
CA MET A 220 14.01 4.53 -8.49
C MET A 220 15.34 3.83 -8.72
N LYS A 221 15.28 2.77 -9.46
CA LYS A 221 16.36 1.92 -9.99
C LYS A 221 17.75 2.55 -9.86
N ASN A 222 18.60 1.92 -9.08
CA ASN A 222 20.00 2.29 -8.82
C ASN A 222 20.22 3.64 -8.06
N ARG A 223 19.26 4.04 -7.24
CA ARG A 223 19.37 5.23 -6.40
C ARG A 223 18.95 4.97 -4.95
N GLU A 224 18.92 3.73 -4.55
CA GLU A 224 18.67 3.33 -3.16
C GLU A 224 19.83 3.76 -2.28
N THR A 225 19.52 4.21 -1.07
CA THR A 225 20.54 4.51 -0.08
C THR A 225 21.09 3.23 0.56
N ASP A 226 22.30 3.31 1.10
CA ASP A 226 22.93 2.18 1.78
C ASP A 226 22.10 1.72 2.99
N GLU A 227 21.47 2.65 3.70
CA GLU A 227 20.58 2.35 4.84
C GLU A 227 19.37 1.54 4.40
N TRP A 228 18.76 1.90 3.27
CA TRP A 228 17.62 1.15 2.73
C TRP A 228 18.05 -0.24 2.26
N LEU A 229 19.19 -0.34 1.57
CA LEU A 229 19.73 -1.62 1.12
C LEU A 229 20.02 -2.55 2.30
N ALA A 230 20.65 -2.05 3.37
CA ALA A 230 20.90 -2.80 4.59
C ALA A 230 19.60 -3.25 5.27
N GLN A 231 18.58 -2.39 5.31
CA GLN A 231 17.26 -2.73 5.84
C GLN A 231 16.60 -3.84 5.01
N ASN A 232 16.58 -3.69 3.69
CA ASN A 232 16.00 -4.68 2.79
C ASN A 232 16.71 -6.03 2.88
N GLU A 233 18.04 -6.04 3.00
CA GLU A 233 18.82 -7.25 3.21
C GLU A 233 18.47 -7.94 4.53
N ARG A 234 18.39 -7.18 5.62
CA ARG A 234 17.97 -7.70 6.93
C ARG A 234 16.58 -8.34 6.86
N SER A 235 15.62 -7.66 6.27
CA SER A 235 14.25 -8.16 6.10
C SER A 235 14.21 -9.40 5.21
N THR A 236 15.01 -9.45 4.15
CA THR A 236 15.15 -10.64 3.28
C THR A 236 15.69 -11.83 4.05
N ARG A 237 16.73 -11.64 4.87
CA ARG A 237 17.30 -12.71 5.73
C ARG A 237 16.26 -13.19 6.77
N ASN A 238 15.51 -12.28 7.37
CA ASN A 238 14.42 -12.62 8.29
C ASN A 238 13.33 -13.42 7.60
N PHE A 239 12.97 -13.04 6.37
CA PHE A 239 11.99 -13.76 5.56
C PHE A 239 12.46 -15.21 5.29
N ILE A 240 13.71 -15.38 4.83
CA ILE A 240 14.30 -16.72 4.57
C ILE A 240 14.31 -17.56 5.84
N ARG A 241 14.68 -16.98 6.99
CA ARG A 241 14.69 -17.70 8.27
C ARG A 241 13.29 -18.16 8.69
N LYS A 242 12.29 -17.29 8.51
CA LYS A 242 10.90 -17.59 8.86
C LYS A 242 10.27 -18.61 7.92
N TRP A 243 10.46 -18.43 6.61
CA TRP A 243 9.76 -19.20 5.58
C TRP A 243 10.57 -20.35 4.99
N GLY A 244 11.90 -20.36 5.16
CA GLY A 244 12.82 -21.35 4.59
C GLY A 244 13.02 -21.19 3.08
N GLN A 245 12.52 -20.11 2.49
CA GLN A 245 12.60 -19.81 1.06
C GLN A 245 12.72 -18.30 0.83
N MET A 246 13.10 -17.90 -0.38
CA MET A 246 12.93 -16.53 -0.86
C MET A 246 11.46 -16.20 -1.08
N VAL A 247 11.16 -14.91 -1.29
CA VAL A 247 9.83 -14.51 -1.77
C VAL A 247 9.62 -15.09 -3.17
N GLU A 248 8.58 -15.88 -3.31
CA GLU A 248 8.19 -16.50 -4.58
C GLU A 248 6.70 -16.23 -4.83
N HIS A 249 6.33 -16.08 -6.08
CA HIS A 249 4.95 -15.86 -6.51
C HIS A 249 4.75 -16.36 -7.95
N ASP A 250 3.51 -16.63 -8.31
CA ASP A 250 3.14 -16.97 -9.67
C ASP A 250 3.10 -15.74 -10.61
N GLU A 251 2.63 -15.94 -11.83
CA GLU A 251 2.52 -14.89 -12.84
C GLU A 251 1.54 -13.76 -12.48
N TYR A 252 0.69 -13.95 -11.46
CA TYR A 252 -0.28 -12.97 -10.97
C TYR A 252 0.10 -12.36 -9.62
N LEU A 253 1.27 -12.64 -9.08
CA LEU A 253 1.75 -12.30 -7.73
C LEU A 253 1.03 -13.03 -6.59
N LYS A 254 0.39 -14.17 -6.86
CA LYS A 254 -0.07 -15.04 -5.79
C LYS A 254 1.14 -15.72 -5.15
N PRO A 255 1.29 -15.67 -3.83
CA PRO A 255 2.42 -16.32 -3.16
C PRO A 255 2.51 -17.81 -3.43
N ILE A 256 3.73 -18.27 -3.71
CA ILE A 256 4.07 -19.70 -3.77
C ILE A 256 4.83 -20.04 -2.49
N ILE A 257 4.31 -20.98 -1.73
CA ILE A 257 4.91 -21.44 -0.48
C ILE A 257 5.32 -22.90 -0.69
N THR A 258 6.63 -23.12 -0.69
CA THR A 258 7.19 -24.47 -0.78
C THR A 258 7.08 -25.16 0.59
N PRO A 259 6.42 -26.32 0.70
CA PRO A 259 6.38 -27.04 1.96
C PRO A 259 7.80 -27.32 2.45
N LYS A 260 8.06 -27.03 3.73
CA LYS A 260 9.29 -27.51 4.38
C LYS A 260 9.19 -29.02 4.44
N TYR A 261 10.22 -29.72 3.99
CA TYR A 261 10.34 -31.14 4.25
C TYR A 261 10.48 -31.33 5.76
N ASP A 262 9.59 -32.10 6.35
CA ASP A 262 9.67 -32.55 7.74
C ASP A 262 10.86 -33.50 7.94
#